data_47d4659ab07f1a9b9253484f8e2ec52c
#
_entry.id   47d4659ab07f1a9b9253484f8e2ec52c
#
_cell.length_a   1.000
_cell.length_b   1.000
_cell.length_c   1.000
_cell.angle_alpha   90.00
_cell.angle_beta   90.00
_cell.angle_gamma   90.00
#
_symmetry.space_group_name_H-M   'P 1'
#
loop_
_entity.id
_entity.type
_entity.pdbx_description
1 polymer ?
#
loop_
_entity_poly.entity_id
_entity_poly.type
_entity_poly.pdbx_seq_one_letter_code
_entity_poly.pdbx_strand_id
1 'polypeptide(L)'
;MKNRLHVKAPGNWVNDPNGMIYYKGQYHLFYQHFPYAPRWGTMHWGHAVSPDLIHWEHVGVALFPSLSEDQNGCFSGSAVEENGVMHLFYTGVHYNQVNPKDIHQCLDQDFTSAQLHLTSKDGMHFDVFGDKEVVIPALTDPEIGDNTHTRDPKVWKGSDAWYMVLGSTTKDHKGEALFYKSAVSYTHLRAHE
;
A
#
# COMPACT_ATOMS: atom_id res chain seq x y z
N MET A 1 -13.18 7.40 28.06
CA MET A 1 -13.26 5.92 28.10
C MET A 1 -12.25 5.37 27.10
N LYS A 2 -11.33 4.49 27.53
CA LYS A 2 -10.32 3.91 26.63
C LYS A 2 -11.05 2.88 25.75
N ASN A 3 -11.03 3.06 24.43
CA ASN A 3 -11.62 2.09 23.51
C ASN A 3 -10.82 0.77 23.55
N ARG A 4 -11.46 -0.34 23.84
CA ARG A 4 -10.81 -1.65 24.01
C ARG A 4 -11.05 -2.60 22.84
N LEU A 5 -11.95 -2.24 21.92
CA LEU A 5 -12.39 -3.13 20.84
C LEU A 5 -11.90 -2.72 19.45
N HIS A 6 -11.28 -1.54 19.34
CA HIS A 6 -10.82 -1.02 18.05
C HIS A 6 -9.36 -0.62 18.13
N VAL A 7 -8.59 -0.95 17.12
CA VAL A 7 -7.23 -0.46 16.94
C VAL A 7 -7.28 1.06 16.70
N LYS A 8 -6.39 1.79 17.34
CA LYS A 8 -6.21 3.23 17.15
C LYS A 8 -4.73 3.49 16.95
N ALA A 9 -4.39 4.37 16.01
CA ALA A 9 -3.03 4.90 15.98
C ALA A 9 -2.68 5.59 17.31
N PRO A 10 -1.40 5.62 17.68
CA PRO A 10 -0.94 6.33 18.88
C PRO A 10 -1.30 7.81 18.91
N GLY A 11 -1.46 8.41 17.75
CA GLY A 11 -1.88 9.80 17.55
C GLY A 11 -2.14 10.10 16.08
N ASN A 12 -2.62 11.31 15.82
CA ASN A 12 -2.81 11.87 14.49
C ASN A 12 -3.79 11.10 13.59
N TRP A 13 -3.61 11.14 12.26
CA TRP A 13 -4.58 10.60 11.30
C TRP A 13 -4.41 9.09 11.08
N VAL A 14 -5.53 8.39 10.99
CA VAL A 14 -5.62 6.99 10.58
C VAL A 14 -6.87 6.78 9.73
N ASN A 15 -6.76 5.98 8.66
CA ASN A 15 -7.91 5.55 7.85
C ASN A 15 -7.83 4.05 7.54
N ASP A 16 -7.47 3.63 6.33
CA ASP A 16 -7.60 2.25 5.86
C ASP A 16 -6.73 1.26 6.63
N PRO A 17 -7.27 0.11 7.06
CA PRO A 17 -6.46 -1.03 7.45
C PRO A 17 -5.80 -1.65 6.21
N ASN A 18 -4.52 -1.98 6.31
CA ASN A 18 -3.72 -2.52 5.22
C ASN A 18 -3.04 -3.83 5.65
N GLY A 19 -2.75 -4.69 4.70
CA GLY A 19 -1.80 -5.78 4.85
C GLY A 19 -2.00 -6.68 6.05
N MET A 20 -3.25 -6.93 6.49
CA MET A 20 -3.50 -7.79 7.63
C MET A 20 -3.08 -9.22 7.32
N ILE A 21 -2.17 -9.77 8.15
CA ILE A 21 -1.58 -11.09 7.94
C ILE A 21 -1.19 -11.74 9.28
N TYR A 22 -1.32 -13.07 9.38
CA TYR A 22 -0.71 -13.84 10.45
C TYR A 22 0.67 -14.30 9.99
N TYR A 23 1.71 -13.88 10.71
CA TYR A 23 3.09 -14.16 10.34
C TYR A 23 3.95 -14.35 11.58
N LYS A 24 4.77 -15.42 11.57
CA LYS A 24 5.69 -15.77 12.68
C LYS A 24 5.07 -15.71 14.08
N GLY A 25 3.85 -16.23 14.21
CA GLY A 25 3.17 -16.38 15.51
C GLY A 25 2.40 -15.16 15.99
N GLN A 26 2.30 -14.11 15.18
CA GLN A 26 1.57 -12.88 15.50
C GLN A 26 0.68 -12.45 14.32
N TYR A 27 -0.41 -11.75 14.64
CA TYR A 27 -1.18 -10.98 13.67
C TYR A 27 -0.51 -9.63 13.47
N HIS A 28 -0.28 -9.26 12.23
CA HIS A 28 0.21 -7.95 11.83
C HIS A 28 -0.92 -7.18 11.17
N LEU A 29 -1.09 -5.94 11.56
CA LEU A 29 -2.00 -4.99 10.96
C LEU A 29 -1.23 -3.73 10.62
N PHE A 30 -1.20 -3.40 9.35
CA PHE A 30 -0.74 -2.11 8.89
C PHE A 30 -1.95 -1.19 8.69
N TYR A 31 -1.72 0.11 8.65
CA TYR A 31 -2.80 1.07 8.46
C TYR A 31 -2.27 2.38 7.86
N GLN A 32 -3.11 3.03 7.06
CA GLN A 32 -2.83 4.38 6.58
C GLN A 32 -2.67 5.33 7.75
N HIS A 33 -1.55 6.03 7.78
CA HIS A 33 -1.18 6.91 8.87
C HIS A 33 -0.52 8.19 8.37
N PHE A 34 -1.01 9.35 8.82
CA PHE A 34 -0.27 10.60 8.67
C PHE A 34 0.24 11.00 10.05
N PRO A 35 1.55 10.83 10.33
CA PRO A 35 2.09 10.97 11.68
C PRO A 35 2.27 12.41 12.15
N TYR A 36 2.09 13.41 11.28
CA TYR A 36 2.44 14.80 11.57
C TYR A 36 1.25 15.68 12.01
N ALA A 37 0.01 15.28 11.69
CA ALA A 37 -1.17 16.05 12.06
C ALA A 37 -2.44 15.18 12.09
N PRO A 38 -3.50 15.59 12.83
CA PRO A 38 -4.79 14.90 12.87
C PRO A 38 -5.64 15.21 11.62
N ARG A 39 -5.04 15.14 10.45
CA ARG A 39 -5.66 15.35 9.15
C ARG A 39 -4.99 14.46 8.10
N TRP A 40 -5.64 14.27 6.96
CA TRP A 40 -5.05 13.59 5.82
C TRP A 40 -3.84 14.36 5.27
N GLY A 41 -2.84 13.64 4.77
CA GLY A 41 -1.63 14.21 4.19
C GLY A 41 -0.77 13.14 3.49
N THR A 42 0.54 13.33 3.46
CA THR A 42 1.48 12.36 2.90
C THR A 42 1.44 11.06 3.71
N MET A 43 0.73 10.05 3.19
CA MET A 43 0.46 8.82 3.93
C MET A 43 1.69 7.96 4.13
N HIS A 44 1.77 7.38 5.31
CA HIS A 44 2.70 6.34 5.75
C HIS A 44 1.90 5.09 6.09
N TRP A 45 2.55 3.97 6.31
CA TRP A 45 1.92 2.83 6.96
C TRP A 45 2.37 2.73 8.41
N GLY A 46 1.44 2.94 9.32
CA GLY A 46 1.62 2.55 10.72
C GLY A 46 1.52 1.05 10.85
N HIS A 47 2.09 0.48 11.91
CA HIS A 47 2.15 -0.95 12.14
C HIS A 47 1.77 -1.29 13.58
N ALA A 48 0.92 -2.28 13.74
CA ALA A 48 0.55 -2.87 15.01
C ALA A 48 0.60 -4.40 14.93
N VAL A 49 0.93 -5.04 16.04
CA VAL A 49 0.98 -6.50 16.17
C VAL A 49 0.09 -6.98 17.29
N SER A 50 -0.41 -8.22 17.19
CA SER A 50 -1.25 -8.83 18.21
C SER A 50 -1.07 -10.35 18.26
N PRO A 51 -1.05 -10.97 19.45
CA PRO A 51 -1.07 -12.41 19.56
C PRO A 51 -2.48 -13.02 19.35
N ASP A 52 -3.56 -12.22 19.48
CA ASP A 52 -4.93 -12.73 19.66
C ASP A 52 -6.02 -11.89 18.98
N LEU A 53 -5.67 -10.86 18.18
CA LEU A 53 -6.57 -9.90 17.52
C LEU A 53 -7.33 -8.97 18.48
N ILE A 54 -7.07 -9.06 19.78
CA ILE A 54 -7.72 -8.25 20.83
C ILE A 54 -6.70 -7.27 21.45
N HIS A 55 -5.53 -7.80 21.79
CA HIS A 55 -4.48 -7.02 22.42
C HIS A 55 -3.45 -6.59 21.39
N TRP A 56 -3.50 -5.31 21.03
CA TRP A 56 -2.65 -4.73 19.99
C TRP A 56 -1.54 -3.88 20.60
N GLU A 57 -0.32 -4.09 20.10
CA GLU A 57 0.85 -3.26 20.35
C GLU A 57 1.24 -2.51 19.09
N HIS A 58 1.42 -1.19 19.20
CA HIS A 58 1.91 -0.36 18.10
C HIS A 58 3.43 -0.38 18.07
N VAL A 59 3.99 -0.80 16.97
CA VAL A 59 5.45 -0.97 16.82
C VAL A 59 6.10 0.12 15.98
N GLY A 60 5.31 1.07 15.47
CA GLY A 60 5.83 2.25 14.78
C GLY A 60 5.33 2.42 13.36
N VAL A 61 6.16 3.01 12.50
CA VAL A 61 5.90 3.22 11.08
C VAL A 61 6.70 2.18 10.30
N ALA A 62 6.01 1.36 9.49
CA ALA A 62 6.62 0.36 8.64
C ALA A 62 7.05 0.91 7.28
N LEU A 63 6.20 1.75 6.66
CA LEU A 63 6.46 2.35 5.36
C LEU A 63 6.34 3.87 5.43
N PHE A 64 7.25 4.52 4.74
CA PHE A 64 7.23 5.96 4.49
C PHE A 64 7.80 6.27 3.10
N PRO A 65 7.51 7.43 2.50
CA PRO A 65 8.03 7.84 1.21
C PRO A 65 9.55 7.82 1.14
N SER A 66 10.12 7.18 0.11
CA SER A 66 11.57 7.07 -0.10
C SER A 66 11.99 6.94 -1.56
N LEU A 67 11.04 6.69 -2.46
CA LEU A 67 11.26 6.69 -3.91
C LEU A 67 10.52 7.87 -4.56
N SER A 68 10.84 8.16 -5.82
CA SER A 68 10.11 9.18 -6.61
C SER A 68 8.63 8.83 -6.75
N GLU A 69 8.32 7.54 -6.93
CA GLU A 69 6.97 7.03 -7.16
C GLU A 69 6.09 7.08 -5.92
N ASP A 70 6.67 7.13 -4.73
CA ASP A 70 5.91 7.24 -3.47
C ASP A 70 6.20 8.52 -2.67
N GLN A 71 6.91 9.49 -3.24
CA GLN A 71 7.38 10.67 -2.51
C GLN A 71 6.25 11.48 -1.83
N ASN A 72 5.02 11.35 -2.31
CA ASN A 72 3.87 12.06 -1.78
C ASN A 72 2.89 11.14 -1.01
N GLY A 73 3.23 9.86 -0.86
CA GLY A 73 2.49 8.96 0.01
C GLY A 73 2.59 7.49 -0.36
N CYS A 74 2.58 6.65 0.68
CA CYS A 74 2.39 5.21 0.59
C CYS A 74 0.90 4.92 0.82
N PHE A 75 0.13 4.72 -0.27
CA PHE A 75 -1.30 4.47 -0.20
C PHE A 75 -1.60 3.00 0.14
N SER A 76 -2.87 2.63 0.14
CA SER A 76 -3.33 1.33 0.61
C SER A 76 -2.82 0.15 -0.22
N GLY A 77 -2.89 -1.04 0.37
CA GLY A 77 -2.42 -2.26 -0.25
C GLY A 77 -2.57 -3.50 0.63
N SER A 78 -1.80 -4.53 0.35
CA SER A 78 -1.93 -5.84 0.98
C SER A 78 -0.60 -6.48 1.36
N ALA A 79 -0.67 -7.52 2.19
CA ALA A 79 0.46 -8.38 2.53
C ALA A 79 0.18 -9.82 2.13
N VAL A 80 1.24 -10.54 1.78
CA VAL A 80 1.24 -11.99 1.59
C VAL A 80 2.53 -12.59 2.17
N GLU A 81 2.51 -13.87 2.48
CA GLU A 81 3.70 -14.61 2.89
C GLU A 81 4.07 -15.60 1.79
N GLU A 82 5.36 -15.68 1.47
CA GLU A 82 5.92 -16.73 0.65
C GLU A 82 7.31 -17.17 1.15
N ASN A 83 7.50 -18.47 1.34
CA ASN A 83 8.77 -19.08 1.74
C ASN A 83 9.38 -18.46 3.02
N GLY A 84 8.53 -18.08 3.98
CA GLY A 84 8.97 -17.49 5.26
C GLY A 84 9.33 -16.01 5.16
N VAL A 85 8.98 -15.33 4.07
CA VAL A 85 9.18 -13.90 3.84
C VAL A 85 7.83 -13.21 3.74
N MET A 86 7.66 -12.09 4.44
CA MET A 86 6.50 -11.21 4.29
C MET A 86 6.75 -10.26 3.12
N HIS A 87 5.76 -10.14 2.25
CA HIS A 87 5.74 -9.23 1.10
C HIS A 87 4.63 -8.22 1.27
N LEU A 88 4.96 -6.94 1.18
CA LEU A 88 3.99 -5.84 1.16
C LEU A 88 3.87 -5.28 -0.24
N PHE A 89 2.65 -5.12 -0.70
CA PHE A 89 2.31 -4.46 -1.96
C PHE A 89 1.44 -3.25 -1.66
N TYR A 90 1.77 -2.10 -2.23
CA TYR A 90 1.07 -0.87 -1.97
C TYR A 90 1.12 0.08 -3.15
N THR A 91 0.28 1.09 -3.15
CA THR A 91 0.31 2.14 -4.16
C THR A 91 1.18 3.31 -3.69
N GLY A 92 2.20 3.63 -4.45
CA GLY A 92 2.96 4.87 -4.30
C GLY A 92 2.33 5.99 -5.10
N VAL A 93 2.39 7.20 -4.55
CA VAL A 93 1.81 8.41 -5.15
C VAL A 93 2.86 9.47 -5.35
N HIS A 94 2.86 10.02 -6.57
CA HIS A 94 3.69 11.14 -6.99
C HIS A 94 2.82 12.29 -7.48
N TYR A 95 2.92 13.46 -6.84
CA TYR A 95 2.20 14.67 -7.28
C TYR A 95 2.93 15.31 -8.46
N ASN A 96 2.25 15.45 -9.60
CA ASN A 96 2.76 16.21 -10.73
C ASN A 96 2.83 17.71 -10.38
N GLN A 97 1.88 18.16 -9.55
CA GLN A 97 1.88 19.52 -9.02
C GLN A 97 1.57 19.53 -7.52
N VAL A 98 2.58 19.92 -6.73
CA VAL A 98 2.43 20.08 -5.28
C VAL A 98 1.68 21.37 -4.98
N ASN A 99 0.75 21.34 -4.05
CA ASN A 99 0.06 22.55 -3.58
C ASN A 99 1.06 23.45 -2.84
N PRO A 100 1.31 24.69 -3.30
CA PRO A 100 2.31 25.58 -2.67
C PRO A 100 1.92 26.04 -1.26
N LYS A 101 0.65 25.86 -0.85
CA LYS A 101 0.15 26.19 0.48
C LYS A 101 0.19 25.01 1.44
N ASP A 102 0.26 23.79 0.92
CA ASP A 102 0.33 22.57 1.71
C ASP A 102 1.03 21.46 0.91
N ILE A 103 2.29 21.21 1.22
CA ILE A 103 3.12 20.22 0.52
C ILE A 103 2.60 18.77 0.64
N HIS A 104 1.66 18.53 1.55
CA HIS A 104 1.01 17.23 1.75
C HIS A 104 -0.22 17.02 0.87
N GLN A 105 -0.49 17.93 -0.06
CA GLN A 105 -1.60 17.87 -0.99
C GLN A 105 -1.15 18.18 -2.41
N CYS A 106 -1.75 17.50 -3.39
CA CYS A 106 -1.57 17.87 -4.79
C CYS A 106 -2.51 19.02 -5.16
N LEU A 107 -2.15 19.75 -6.21
CA LEU A 107 -3.03 20.71 -6.86
C LEU A 107 -3.92 19.97 -7.86
N ASP A 108 -5.20 20.32 -7.92
CA ASP A 108 -6.20 19.82 -8.89
C ASP A 108 -6.28 18.28 -9.02
N GLN A 109 -5.91 17.54 -7.99
CA GLN A 109 -5.80 16.07 -7.98
C GLN A 109 -4.85 15.52 -9.08
N ASP A 110 -3.87 16.32 -9.50
CA ASP A 110 -2.90 15.95 -10.52
C ASP A 110 -1.74 15.14 -9.91
N PHE A 111 -1.91 13.82 -9.87
CA PHE A 111 -0.91 12.88 -9.38
C PHE A 111 -0.92 11.58 -10.18
N THR A 112 0.15 10.83 -10.08
CA THR A 112 0.28 9.48 -10.65
C THR A 112 0.38 8.44 -9.56
N SER A 113 -0.09 7.22 -9.87
CA SER A 113 -0.08 6.06 -8.99
C SER A 113 0.72 4.92 -9.61
N ALA A 114 1.71 4.41 -8.90
CA ALA A 114 2.47 3.22 -9.26
C ALA A 114 2.29 2.14 -8.17
N GLN A 115 2.46 0.86 -8.53
CA GLN A 115 2.39 -0.20 -7.53
C GLN A 115 3.81 -0.59 -7.13
N LEU A 116 4.05 -0.60 -5.83
CA LEU A 116 5.35 -0.89 -5.24
C LEU A 116 5.28 -2.13 -4.37
N HIS A 117 6.46 -2.70 -4.16
CA HIS A 117 6.67 -3.88 -3.36
C HIS A 117 7.91 -3.73 -2.48
N LEU A 118 7.88 -4.35 -1.30
CA LEU A 118 9.07 -4.58 -0.49
C LEU A 118 8.86 -5.79 0.42
N THR A 119 9.95 -6.27 1.04
CA THR A 119 9.95 -7.49 1.83
C THR A 119 10.38 -7.28 3.28
N SER A 120 10.02 -8.24 4.13
CA SER A 120 10.57 -8.37 5.47
C SER A 120 10.72 -9.83 5.84
N LYS A 121 11.89 -10.20 6.37
CA LYS A 121 12.15 -11.56 6.86
C LYS A 121 11.62 -11.81 8.28
N ASP A 122 11.40 -10.77 9.05
CA ASP A 122 10.95 -10.87 10.45
C ASP A 122 9.55 -10.27 10.68
N GLY A 123 9.03 -9.51 9.69
CA GLY A 123 7.77 -8.80 9.78
C GLY A 123 7.83 -7.51 10.60
N MET A 124 9.01 -7.14 11.11
CA MET A 124 9.21 -6.00 12.00
C MET A 124 10.10 -4.92 11.38
N HIS A 125 11.08 -5.34 10.58
CA HIS A 125 12.03 -4.45 9.92
C HIS A 125 11.80 -4.45 8.41
N PHE A 126 11.66 -3.25 7.85
CA PHE A 126 11.43 -2.98 6.43
C PHE A 126 12.48 -2.02 5.91
N ASP A 127 13.32 -2.47 4.98
CA ASP A 127 14.34 -1.60 4.36
C ASP A 127 13.70 -0.77 3.24
N VAL A 128 13.10 0.34 3.64
CA VAL A 128 12.41 1.26 2.71
C VAL A 128 13.35 1.99 1.73
N PHE A 129 14.67 1.93 1.94
CA PHE A 129 15.65 2.55 1.06
C PHE A 129 16.33 1.55 0.12
N GLY A 130 16.49 0.28 0.54
CA GLY A 130 17.19 -0.74 -0.23
C GLY A 130 16.31 -1.75 -0.94
N ASP A 131 15.13 -2.08 -0.37
CA ASP A 131 14.30 -3.21 -0.85
C ASP A 131 13.06 -2.79 -1.64
N LYS A 132 12.72 -1.49 -1.69
CA LYS A 132 11.56 -1.03 -2.46
C LYS A 132 11.78 -1.17 -3.96
N GLU A 133 10.82 -1.74 -4.66
CA GLU A 133 10.81 -1.84 -6.12
C GLU A 133 9.45 -1.45 -6.71
N VAL A 134 9.45 -0.89 -7.91
CA VAL A 134 8.25 -0.62 -8.70
C VAL A 134 7.90 -1.89 -9.47
N VAL A 135 6.77 -2.52 -9.16
CA VAL A 135 6.28 -3.73 -9.84
C VAL A 135 5.32 -3.42 -10.99
N ILE A 136 4.55 -2.34 -10.87
CA ILE A 136 3.72 -1.82 -11.95
C ILE A 136 3.89 -0.29 -11.95
N PRO A 137 4.53 0.29 -12.98
CA PRO A 137 4.63 1.74 -13.11
C PRO A 137 3.26 2.38 -13.33
N ALA A 138 3.18 3.70 -13.16
CA ALA A 138 1.97 4.45 -13.49
C ALA A 138 1.56 4.16 -14.95
N LEU A 139 0.27 3.87 -15.15
CA LEU A 139 -0.26 3.51 -16.46
C LEU A 139 -0.16 4.71 -17.42
N THR A 140 0.26 4.45 -18.64
CA THR A 140 0.36 5.46 -19.69
C THR A 140 -0.67 5.28 -20.80
N ASP A 141 -1.30 4.12 -20.87
CA ASP A 141 -2.34 3.80 -21.85
C ASP A 141 -3.72 3.91 -21.20
N PRO A 142 -4.53 4.90 -21.56
CA PRO A 142 -5.86 5.10 -20.99
C PRO A 142 -6.90 4.04 -21.41
N GLU A 143 -6.56 3.16 -22.37
CA GLU A 143 -7.41 2.01 -22.72
C GLU A 143 -7.20 0.85 -21.72
N ILE A 144 -6.09 0.84 -20.96
CA ILE A 144 -5.80 -0.16 -19.93
C ILE A 144 -6.34 0.30 -18.58
N GLY A 145 -6.24 1.60 -18.26
CA GLY A 145 -6.68 2.16 -16.98
C GLY A 145 -6.14 3.56 -16.73
N ASP A 146 -6.58 4.15 -15.65
CA ASP A 146 -6.25 5.53 -15.27
C ASP A 146 -4.89 5.61 -14.57
N ASN A 147 -4.06 6.61 -14.90
CA ASN A 147 -2.74 6.79 -14.28
C ASN A 147 -2.80 7.35 -12.85
N THR A 148 -3.92 7.94 -12.46
CA THR A 148 -4.14 8.55 -11.14
C THR A 148 -4.87 7.59 -10.22
N HIS A 149 -5.96 6.96 -10.71
CA HIS A 149 -6.88 6.18 -9.89
C HIS A 149 -6.69 4.65 -9.97
N THR A 150 -5.57 4.17 -10.51
CA THR A 150 -5.20 2.74 -10.47
C THR A 150 -4.44 2.45 -9.18
N ARG A 151 -5.08 1.78 -8.19
CA ARG A 151 -4.54 1.66 -6.84
C ARG A 151 -5.08 0.48 -6.02
N ASP A 152 -4.57 0.36 -4.78
CA ASP A 152 -5.00 -0.57 -3.73
C ASP A 152 -4.77 -2.05 -4.12
N PRO A 153 -3.51 -2.46 -4.39
CA PRO A 153 -3.19 -3.80 -4.85
C PRO A 153 -3.57 -4.85 -3.80
N LYS A 154 -4.42 -5.81 -4.21
CA LYS A 154 -4.62 -7.05 -3.49
C LYS A 154 -3.92 -8.17 -4.22
N VAL A 155 -2.91 -8.76 -3.56
CA VAL A 155 -2.12 -9.89 -4.10
C VAL A 155 -2.49 -11.17 -3.37
N TRP A 156 -2.55 -12.28 -4.11
CA TRP A 156 -2.73 -13.62 -3.54
C TRP A 156 -2.09 -14.70 -4.43
N LYS A 157 -1.77 -15.81 -3.82
CA LYS A 157 -1.30 -17.01 -4.52
C LYS A 157 -2.50 -17.92 -4.82
N GLY A 158 -2.73 -18.21 -6.09
CA GLY A 158 -3.67 -19.22 -6.55
C GLY A 158 -3.01 -20.60 -6.63
N SER A 159 -3.73 -21.56 -7.21
CA SER A 159 -3.22 -22.93 -7.41
C SER A 159 -2.13 -23.04 -8.48
N ASP A 160 -2.14 -22.13 -9.43
CA ASP A 160 -1.31 -22.17 -10.66
C ASP A 160 -0.46 -20.93 -10.89
N ALA A 161 -0.73 -19.84 -10.16
CA ALA A 161 -0.09 -18.55 -10.39
C ALA A 161 -0.26 -17.59 -9.20
N TRP A 162 0.47 -16.49 -9.26
CA TRP A 162 0.24 -15.30 -8.49
C TRP A 162 -0.75 -14.37 -9.21
N TYR A 163 -1.62 -13.75 -8.45
CA TYR A 163 -2.63 -12.84 -8.95
C TYR A 163 -2.58 -11.52 -8.19
N MET A 164 -2.87 -10.43 -8.89
CA MET A 164 -3.10 -9.12 -8.29
C MET A 164 -4.35 -8.51 -8.89
N VAL A 165 -5.18 -7.88 -8.08
CA VAL A 165 -6.27 -7.02 -8.53
C VAL A 165 -6.02 -5.59 -8.05
N LEU A 166 -6.31 -4.63 -8.93
CA LEU A 166 -6.29 -3.19 -8.67
C LEU A 166 -7.67 -2.61 -8.96
N GLY A 167 -8.08 -1.64 -8.16
CA GLY A 167 -9.16 -0.74 -8.54
C GLY A 167 -8.65 0.29 -9.55
N SER A 168 -9.43 0.58 -10.58
CA SER A 168 -9.11 1.58 -11.60
C SER A 168 -10.36 2.29 -12.09
N THR A 169 -10.19 3.23 -13.02
CA THR A 169 -11.26 3.85 -13.78
C THR A 169 -10.94 3.84 -15.26
N THR A 170 -11.99 3.61 -16.06
CA THR A 170 -11.91 3.76 -17.50
C THR A 170 -11.79 5.24 -17.89
N LYS A 171 -11.42 5.53 -19.15
CA LYS A 171 -11.43 6.89 -19.71
C LYS A 171 -12.78 7.59 -19.63
N ASP A 172 -13.89 6.84 -19.54
CA ASP A 172 -15.24 7.37 -19.34
C ASP A 172 -15.58 7.57 -17.85
N HIS A 173 -14.61 7.50 -16.96
CA HIS A 173 -14.74 7.62 -15.49
C HIS A 173 -15.67 6.58 -14.85
N LYS A 174 -15.76 5.38 -15.43
CA LYS A 174 -16.45 4.24 -14.83
C LYS A 174 -15.46 3.41 -14.03
N GLY A 175 -15.89 2.88 -12.88
CA GLY A 175 -15.09 1.96 -12.08
C GLY A 175 -14.81 0.65 -12.82
N GLU A 176 -13.57 0.17 -12.74
CA GLU A 176 -13.13 -1.11 -13.28
C GLU A 176 -12.18 -1.80 -12.32
N ALA A 177 -11.91 -3.08 -12.56
CA ALA A 177 -10.92 -3.85 -11.84
C ALA A 177 -9.92 -4.45 -12.83
N LEU A 178 -8.63 -4.12 -12.63
CA LEU A 178 -7.54 -4.66 -13.45
C LEU A 178 -6.99 -5.91 -12.79
N PHE A 179 -6.92 -7.01 -13.53
CA PHE A 179 -6.34 -8.26 -13.08
C PHE A 179 -5.00 -8.50 -13.72
N TYR A 180 -4.02 -8.86 -12.88
CA TYR A 180 -2.68 -9.23 -13.28
C TYR A 180 -2.40 -10.67 -12.86
N LYS A 181 -1.68 -11.40 -13.70
CA LYS A 181 -1.25 -12.78 -13.45
C LYS A 181 0.24 -12.93 -13.69
N SER A 182 0.91 -13.72 -12.84
CA SER A 182 2.28 -14.15 -13.06
C SER A 182 2.43 -15.64 -12.75
N ALA A 183 2.98 -16.41 -13.69
CA ALA A 183 3.24 -17.84 -13.53
C ALA A 183 4.50 -18.15 -12.71
N VAL A 184 5.42 -17.20 -12.55
CA VAL A 184 6.76 -17.44 -11.98
C VAL A 184 7.02 -16.72 -10.67
N SER A 185 6.56 -15.45 -10.50
CA SER A 185 6.68 -14.70 -9.27
C SER A 185 5.82 -13.42 -9.33
N TYR A 186 5.52 -12.84 -8.19
CA TYR A 186 4.79 -11.58 -8.07
C TYR A 186 5.52 -10.38 -8.74
N THR A 187 6.83 -10.44 -8.96
CA THR A 187 7.62 -9.38 -9.63
C THR A 187 7.46 -9.35 -11.15
N HIS A 188 6.81 -10.35 -11.75
CA HIS A 188 6.57 -10.47 -13.20
C HIS A 188 5.08 -10.50 -13.53
N LEU A 189 4.28 -9.74 -12.79
CA LEU A 189 2.84 -9.62 -13.05
C LEU A 189 2.59 -8.94 -14.41
N ARG A 190 1.74 -9.56 -15.24
CA ARG A 190 1.30 -9.01 -16.52
C ARG A 190 -0.19 -8.81 -16.49
N ALA A 191 -0.68 -7.71 -17.09
CA ALA A 191 -2.10 -7.48 -17.29
C ALA A 191 -2.72 -8.68 -18.02
N HIS A 192 -3.87 -9.14 -17.57
CA HIS A 192 -4.65 -10.18 -18.23
C HIS A 192 -5.74 -9.46 -19.04
N GLU A 193 -5.72 -9.66 -20.36
CA GLU A 193 -6.80 -9.28 -21.25
C GLU A 193 -8.06 -10.13 -20.99
#